data_4bebcf976f3ba5232512dbbf9594bddc
#
_entry.id   4bebcf976f3ba5232512dbbf9594bddc
#
_cell.length_a   1.000
_cell.length_b   1.000
_cell.length_c   1.000
_cell.angle_alpha   90.00
_cell.angle_beta   90.00
_cell.angle_gamma   90.00
#
_symmetry.space_group_name_H-M   'P 1'
#
loop_
_entity.id
_entity.type
_entity.pdbx_description
1 polymer ?
#
loop_
_entity_poly.entity_id
_entity_poly.type
_entity_poly.pdbx_seq_one_letter_code
_entity_poly.pdbx_strand_id
1 'polypeptide(L)' 'MTWYRYAWGNNPVRATLKGRRCRILASGTRNTVAVEFEDGTRVTTSRRALRKDGAE' A
#
# COMPACT_ATOMS: atom_id res chain seq x y z
N MET A 1 6.33 -7.04 12.25
CA MET A 1 5.31 -6.46 11.35
C MET A 1 5.98 -6.10 10.03
N THR A 2 5.37 -6.48 8.94
CA THR A 2 5.94 -6.21 7.61
C THR A 2 5.40 -4.92 7.04
N TRP A 3 6.29 -4.07 6.59
CA TRP A 3 5.94 -2.84 5.91
C TRP A 3 6.14 -3.01 4.42
N TYR A 4 5.31 -2.32 3.63
CA TYR A 4 5.39 -2.30 2.18
C TYR A 4 5.51 -0.87 1.71
N ARG A 5 6.00 -0.69 0.49
CA ARG A 5 6.00 0.61 -0.17
C ARG A 5 4.97 0.61 -1.28
N TYR A 6 4.19 1.67 -1.33
CA TYR A 6 3.19 1.83 -2.37
C TYR A 6 3.89 2.26 -3.65
N ALA A 7 3.71 1.46 -4.71
CA ALA A 7 4.47 1.67 -5.95
C ALA A 7 3.68 2.36 -7.05
N TRP A 8 2.36 2.41 -6.94
CA TRP A 8 1.53 2.97 -7.99
C TRP A 8 1.39 4.48 -7.83
N GLY A 9 1.46 5.20 -9.00
CA GLY A 9 1.27 6.63 -9.02
C GLY A 9 0.50 7.06 -10.28
N ASN A 10 -0.45 6.22 -10.72
CA ASN A 10 -1.12 6.41 -12.01
C ASN A 10 -2.34 7.33 -11.95
N ASN A 11 -2.60 7.97 -10.83
CA ASN A 11 -3.59 9.04 -10.73
C ASN A 11 -3.17 10.01 -9.63
N PRO A 12 -3.81 11.20 -9.53
CA PRO A 12 -3.36 12.21 -8.55
C PRO A 12 -3.35 11.72 -7.10
N VAL A 13 -4.34 10.92 -6.72
CA VAL A 13 -4.39 10.40 -5.35
C VAL A 13 -3.24 9.42 -5.11
N ARG A 14 -3.07 8.48 -6.05
CA ARG A 14 -2.01 7.49 -5.91
C ARG A 14 -0.63 8.11 -6.00
N ALA A 15 -0.49 9.17 -6.78
CA ALA A 15 0.79 9.86 -6.88
C ALA A 15 1.25 10.44 -5.54
N THR A 16 0.31 10.90 -4.71
CA THR A 16 0.66 11.41 -3.39
C THR A 16 1.06 10.31 -2.43
N LEU A 17 0.68 9.08 -2.71
CA LEU A 17 0.96 7.93 -1.84
C LEU A 17 2.19 7.15 -2.28
N LYS A 18 2.62 7.34 -3.52
CA LYS A 18 3.73 6.58 -4.08
C LYS A 18 5.00 6.77 -3.26
N GLY A 19 5.63 5.66 -2.92
CA GLY A 19 6.86 5.67 -2.12
C GLY A 19 6.61 5.68 -0.62
N ARG A 20 5.37 5.82 -0.19
CA ARG A 20 5.06 5.81 1.23
C ARG A 20 4.96 4.39 1.76
N ARG A 21 5.27 4.24 3.03
CA ARG A 21 5.19 2.95 3.70
C ARG A 21 3.77 2.69 4.15
N CYS A 22 3.34 1.44 4.01
CA CYS A 22 2.01 1.03 4.45
C CYS A 22 2.05 -0.40 4.95
N ARG A 23 1.00 -0.78 5.64
CA ARG A 23 0.84 -2.16 6.12
C ARG A 23 -0.51 -2.68 5.69
N ILE A 24 -0.59 -4.00 5.50
CA ILE A 24 -1.84 -4.65 5.12
C ILE A 24 -2.70 -4.85 6.36
N LEU A 25 -3.91 -4.32 6.33
CA LEU A 25 -4.88 -4.51 7.41
C LEU A 25 -5.75 -5.73 7.18
N ALA A 26 -6.12 -5.97 5.92
CA ALA A 26 -7.01 -7.07 5.57
C ALA A 26 -6.83 -7.40 4.11
N SER A 27 -7.04 -8.66 3.75
CA SER A 27 -7.03 -9.13 2.37
C SER A 27 -8.44 -9.44 1.95
N GLY A 28 -8.82 -8.93 0.78
CA GLY A 28 -10.10 -9.24 0.18
C GLY A 28 -9.96 -10.36 -0.85
N THR A 29 -10.91 -10.41 -1.76
CA THR A 29 -10.88 -11.41 -2.83
C THR A 29 -9.80 -11.08 -3.84
N ARG A 30 -9.22 -12.11 -4.43
CA ARG A 30 -8.17 -12.00 -5.44
C ARG A 30 -7.00 -11.20 -4.89
N ASN A 31 -6.60 -10.13 -5.57
CA ASN A 31 -5.44 -9.34 -5.20
C ASN A 31 -5.80 -8.05 -4.44
N THR A 32 -7.03 -7.94 -3.97
CA THR A 32 -7.49 -6.74 -3.26
C THR A 32 -7.03 -6.78 -1.81
N VAL A 33 -6.45 -5.67 -1.35
CA VAL A 33 -6.01 -5.53 0.04
C VAL A 33 -6.38 -4.15 0.55
N ALA A 34 -6.67 -4.08 1.84
CA ALA A 34 -6.85 -2.81 2.55
C ALA A 34 -5.54 -2.51 3.28
N VAL A 35 -5.02 -1.31 3.08
CA VAL A 35 -3.75 -0.92 3.67
C VAL A 35 -3.89 0.37 4.47
N GLU A 36 -3.01 0.53 5.43
CA GLU A 36 -2.92 1.75 6.23
C GLU A 36 -1.51 2.31 6.11
N PHE A 37 -1.42 3.59 5.78
CA PHE A 37 -0.15 4.28 5.68
C PHE A 37 0.28 4.80 7.05
N GLU A 38 1.53 5.23 7.15
CA GLU A 38 2.10 5.68 8.42
C GLU A 38 1.34 6.84 9.05
N ASP A 39 0.73 7.68 8.24
CA ASP A 39 -0.04 8.83 8.73
C ASP A 39 -1.48 8.49 9.10
N GLY A 40 -1.86 7.21 9.02
CA GLY A 40 -3.21 6.78 9.33
C GLY A 40 -4.15 6.71 8.15
N THR A 41 -3.71 7.12 6.97
CA THR A 41 -4.54 7.05 5.76
C THR A 41 -4.79 5.60 5.39
N ARG A 42 -6.05 5.25 5.11
CA ARG A 42 -6.44 3.89 4.73
C ARG A 42 -6.99 3.90 3.32
N VAL A 43 -6.53 2.95 2.51
CA VAL A 43 -7.01 2.80 1.14
C VAL A 43 -7.14 1.32 0.82
N THR A 44 -8.01 1.03 -0.14
CA THR A 44 -8.13 -0.31 -0.72
C THR A 44 -7.42 -0.29 -2.06
N THR A 45 -6.52 -1.23 -2.27
CA THR A 45 -5.70 -1.26 -3.48
C THR A 45 -5.41 -2.70 -3.87
N SER A 46 -4.68 -2.88 -4.96
CA SER A 46 -4.23 -4.20 -5.39
C SER A 46 -2.93 -4.56 -4.67
N ARG A 47 -2.78 -5.83 -4.36
CA ARG A 47 -1.52 -6.33 -3.80
C ARG A 47 -0.34 -6.02 -4.75
N ARG A 48 -0.60 -5.93 -6.04
CA ARG A 48 0.45 -5.61 -7.02
C ARG A 48 0.98 -4.19 -6.87
N ALA A 49 0.25 -3.31 -6.20
CA ALA A 49 0.70 -1.95 -5.95
C ALA A 49 1.74 -1.88 -4.83
N LEU A 50 1.98 -2.98 -4.15
CA LEU A 50 2.84 -3.01 -2.98
C LEU A 50 4.18 -3.67 -3.31
N ARG A 51 5.25 -3.10 -2.73
CA ARG A 51 6.59 -3.69 -2.80
C ARG A 51 7.08 -3.85 -1.38
N LYS A 52 7.69 -4.99 -1.09
CA LYS A 52 8.24 -5.22 0.23
C LYS A 52 9.28 -4.15 0.54
N ASP A 53 9.17 -3.54 1.71
CA ASP A 53 10.17 -2.57 2.14
C ASP A 53 11.47 -3.34 2.44
N GLY A 54 12.53 -2.93 1.81
CA GLY A 54 13.77 -3.68 1.81
C GLY A 54 14.46 -3.84 3.15
N ALA A 55 13.91 -3.28 4.21
CA ALA A 55 14.48 -3.40 5.55
C ALA A 55 14.31 -4.79 6.15
N GLU A 56 13.57 -5.64 5.54
CA GLU A 56 13.30 -6.99 6.02
C GLU A 56 14.49 -7.90 5.98
#